data_cef0b558867fd80c513ce24b17ad56b5
#
_entry.id   cef0b558867fd80c513ce24b17ad56b5
#
_cell.length_a   1.000
_cell.length_b   1.000
_cell.length_c   1.000
_cell.angle_alpha   90.00
_cell.angle_beta   90.00
_cell.angle_gamma   90.00
#
_symmetry.space_group_name_H-M   'P 1'
#
loop_
_entity.id
_entity.type
_entity.pdbx_description
1 polymer ?
#
loop_
_entity_poly.entity_id
_entity_poly.type
_entity_poly.pdbx_seq_one_letter_code
_entity_poly.pdbx_strand_id
1 'polypeptide(L)'
;MGTISHLLMLALAVTVLSYTALAGSSPSDKKPHHLVVKKYNDGSIRDLGAIGNRNVGCHTGFGNWYNLESQIRMGKEFSEELEKTWNLISDPTVTEYVNTLGQNLVRNSDAHVPFIIKVVDSDDVNAIALPGGFFYVNAGLILLADNEAELAGVLAHEIAHVAACHVARENTRKQLMNLAAIPLVFVGGGIGYAVRDIVAMAVPISLLKFSRSFETEADFLGLEYVYKAGYDPHAFITFFERVQAMEKNKPGTLAKAFDTHPQTGGRLVKSQREIQTLFPSEEQYRLDTSEFQHVKSRLLDLQKRHNIKEDFGRPKLRRNITTTGDEPDNSDGERPTLKRRDGTQVD
;
A
#
# COMPACT_ATOMS: atom_id res chain seq x y z
N MET A 1 -66.64 -46.88 -18.47
CA MET A 1 -65.16 -46.86 -18.51
C MET A 1 -64.64 -46.20 -19.80
N GLY A 2 -65.00 -44.93 -20.06
CA GLY A 2 -64.66 -44.32 -21.37
C GLY A 2 -64.37 -42.82 -21.31
N THR A 3 -64.48 -42.14 -20.18
CA THR A 3 -64.39 -40.67 -20.07
C THR A 3 -63.13 -40.12 -19.37
N ILE A 4 -62.36 -41.01 -18.74
CA ILE A 4 -61.13 -40.58 -18.05
C ILE A 4 -59.89 -40.58 -18.95
N SER A 5 -59.92 -41.40 -20.03
CA SER A 5 -58.78 -41.52 -20.97
C SER A 5 -58.61 -40.30 -21.89
N HIS A 6 -59.71 -39.57 -22.23
CA HIS A 6 -59.61 -38.39 -23.12
C HIS A 6 -59.17 -37.12 -22.40
N LEU A 7 -59.39 -36.98 -21.09
CA LEU A 7 -58.91 -35.84 -20.31
C LEU A 7 -57.39 -35.90 -20.03
N LEU A 8 -56.83 -37.11 -19.92
CA LEU A 8 -55.37 -37.28 -19.71
C LEU A 8 -54.58 -36.98 -21.03
N MET A 9 -55.16 -37.29 -22.19
CA MET A 9 -54.51 -36.98 -23.49
C MET A 9 -54.55 -35.50 -23.81
N LEU A 10 -55.58 -34.76 -23.42
CA LEU A 10 -55.68 -33.31 -23.65
C LEU A 10 -54.72 -32.55 -22.73
N ALA A 11 -54.47 -33.01 -21.50
CA ALA A 11 -53.53 -32.42 -20.59
C ALA A 11 -52.05 -32.58 -21.03
N LEU A 12 -51.73 -33.73 -21.70
CA LEU A 12 -50.37 -33.96 -22.20
C LEU A 12 -50.07 -33.12 -23.48
N ALA A 13 -51.11 -32.84 -24.30
CA ALA A 13 -50.93 -32.03 -25.52
C ALA A 13 -50.71 -30.55 -25.20
N VAL A 14 -51.32 -30.03 -24.14
CA VAL A 14 -51.16 -28.63 -23.71
C VAL A 14 -49.78 -28.38 -23.06
N THR A 15 -49.23 -29.38 -22.35
CA THR A 15 -47.90 -29.26 -21.75
C THR A 15 -46.76 -29.34 -22.75
N VAL A 16 -46.92 -30.07 -23.85
CA VAL A 16 -45.89 -30.15 -24.92
C VAL A 16 -45.88 -28.87 -25.78
N LEU A 17 -47.05 -28.22 -26.01
CA LEU A 17 -47.08 -26.95 -26.75
C LEU A 17 -46.49 -25.77 -25.95
N SER A 18 -46.49 -25.82 -24.61
CA SER A 18 -45.93 -24.76 -23.79
C SER A 18 -44.40 -24.82 -23.70
N TYR A 19 -43.79 -25.96 -24.02
CA TYR A 19 -42.32 -26.12 -23.95
C TYR A 19 -41.60 -25.71 -25.25
N THR A 20 -42.30 -25.62 -26.38
CA THR A 20 -41.68 -25.22 -27.64
C THR A 20 -41.69 -23.71 -27.89
N ALA A 21 -42.36 -22.91 -27.05
CA ALA A 21 -42.40 -21.45 -27.17
C ALA A 21 -41.32 -20.72 -26.36
N LEU A 22 -40.53 -21.44 -25.52
CA LEU A 22 -39.43 -20.84 -24.71
C LEU A 22 -38.01 -21.08 -25.26
N ALA A 23 -37.88 -21.71 -26.41
CA ALA A 23 -36.58 -22.01 -27.04
C ALA A 23 -36.25 -21.06 -28.21
N GLY A 24 -36.61 -19.80 -28.11
CA GLY A 24 -36.47 -18.84 -29.20
C GLY A 24 -36.00 -17.44 -28.82
N SER A 25 -35.23 -17.27 -27.72
CA SER A 25 -34.39 -16.08 -27.57
C SER A 25 -32.93 -16.50 -27.83
N SER A 26 -32.48 -16.34 -29.06
CA SER A 26 -31.07 -16.27 -29.39
C SER A 26 -30.37 -15.36 -28.36
N PRO A 27 -29.21 -15.75 -27.82
CA PRO A 27 -28.38 -14.79 -27.07
C PRO A 27 -28.17 -13.62 -28.03
N SER A 28 -28.67 -12.46 -27.65
CA SER A 28 -28.35 -11.21 -28.32
C SER A 28 -26.83 -11.18 -28.46
N ASP A 29 -26.34 -11.22 -29.69
CA ASP A 29 -24.96 -10.89 -30.06
C ASP A 29 -24.71 -9.43 -29.68
N LYS A 30 -24.55 -9.17 -28.36
CA LYS A 30 -23.94 -7.94 -27.91
C LYS A 30 -22.49 -8.05 -28.36
N LYS A 31 -22.21 -7.51 -29.56
CA LYS A 31 -20.84 -7.21 -29.97
C LYS A 31 -20.14 -6.65 -28.75
N PRO A 32 -18.94 -7.16 -28.38
CA PRO A 32 -18.18 -6.58 -27.30
C PRO A 32 -18.08 -5.07 -27.58
N HIS A 33 -18.60 -4.26 -26.67
CA HIS A 33 -18.35 -2.82 -26.69
C HIS A 33 -16.84 -2.67 -26.59
N HIS A 34 -16.16 -2.54 -27.73
CA HIS A 34 -14.80 -2.03 -27.75
C HIS A 34 -14.89 -0.62 -27.18
N LEU A 35 -14.54 -0.46 -25.89
CA LEU A 35 -14.37 0.85 -25.30
C LEU A 35 -13.29 1.54 -26.14
N VAL A 36 -13.69 2.60 -26.82
CA VAL A 36 -12.76 3.41 -27.61
C VAL A 36 -11.85 4.12 -26.60
N VAL A 37 -10.61 3.68 -26.52
CA VAL A 37 -9.59 4.33 -25.70
C VAL A 37 -9.41 5.76 -26.19
N LYS A 38 -9.67 6.71 -25.30
CA LYS A 38 -9.58 8.14 -25.62
C LYS A 38 -8.14 8.57 -25.56
N LYS A 39 -7.53 8.85 -26.71
CA LYS A 39 -6.19 9.41 -26.77
C LYS A 39 -6.26 10.92 -26.53
N TYR A 40 -5.48 11.39 -25.56
CA TYR A 40 -5.25 12.80 -25.28
C TYR A 40 -3.90 13.22 -25.86
N ASN A 41 -3.81 14.42 -26.38
CA ASN A 41 -2.58 15.02 -26.92
C ASN A 41 -2.65 16.53 -26.68
N ASP A 42 -2.92 16.91 -25.44
CA ASP A 42 -3.21 18.28 -25.02
C ASP A 42 -2.33 18.74 -23.86
N GLY A 43 -1.34 17.93 -23.46
CA GLY A 43 -0.45 18.20 -22.33
C GLY A 43 -1.15 18.12 -20.96
N SER A 44 -2.40 17.65 -20.91
CA SER A 44 -3.12 17.46 -19.66
C SER A 44 -2.59 16.27 -18.87
N ILE A 45 -3.06 16.10 -17.62
CA ILE A 45 -2.71 14.94 -16.79
C ILE A 45 -3.20 13.60 -17.38
N ARG A 46 -4.01 13.61 -18.43
CA ARG A 46 -4.48 12.41 -19.16
C ARG A 46 -3.69 12.10 -20.41
N ASP A 47 -2.75 12.97 -20.75
CA ASP A 47 -1.89 12.81 -21.92
C ASP A 47 -0.69 11.94 -21.56
N LEU A 48 -0.78 10.65 -21.86
CA LEU A 48 0.31 9.68 -21.59
C LEU A 48 1.61 10.05 -22.33
N GLY A 49 1.50 10.70 -23.48
CA GLY A 49 2.65 11.18 -24.25
C GLY A 49 3.40 12.31 -23.58
N ALA A 50 2.72 13.09 -22.75
CA ALA A 50 3.26 14.25 -22.05
C ALA A 50 3.87 13.93 -20.67
N ILE A 51 3.81 12.67 -20.21
CA ILE A 51 4.40 12.26 -18.93
C ILE A 51 5.88 12.68 -18.87
N GLY A 52 6.25 13.38 -17.80
CA GLY A 52 7.58 13.99 -17.58
C GLY A 52 7.67 15.46 -17.98
N ASN A 53 6.68 16.00 -18.74
CA ASN A 53 6.66 17.39 -19.22
C ASN A 53 5.33 18.11 -18.93
N ARG A 54 4.50 17.57 -18.06
CA ARG A 54 3.17 18.13 -17.70
C ARG A 54 3.15 18.61 -16.25
N ASN A 55 2.20 19.49 -15.93
CA ASN A 55 2.03 19.96 -14.57
C ASN A 55 1.06 19.06 -13.81
N VAL A 56 1.57 18.30 -12.85
CA VAL A 56 0.80 17.45 -11.94
C VAL A 56 0.61 18.07 -10.55
N GLY A 57 0.72 19.41 -10.43
CA GLY A 57 0.44 20.16 -9.21
C GLY A 57 1.66 20.53 -8.37
N CYS A 58 2.88 20.23 -8.81
CA CYS A 58 4.10 20.51 -8.04
C CYS A 58 4.60 21.96 -8.18
N HIS A 59 4.03 22.76 -9.09
CA HIS A 59 4.43 24.16 -9.25
C HIS A 59 4.14 24.98 -8.00
N THR A 60 5.12 25.81 -7.61
CA THR A 60 4.96 26.76 -6.52
C THR A 60 3.88 27.79 -6.83
N GLY A 61 2.97 28.05 -5.91
CA GLY A 61 1.86 28.97 -6.08
C GLY A 61 0.83 28.84 -4.97
N PHE A 62 -0.38 29.31 -5.20
CA PHE A 62 -1.45 29.35 -4.19
C PHE A 62 -1.76 27.97 -3.56
N GLY A 63 -1.64 26.89 -4.33
CA GLY A 63 -1.89 25.50 -3.86
C GLY A 63 -0.65 24.78 -3.30
N ASN A 64 0.54 25.32 -3.53
CA ASN A 64 1.82 24.78 -3.07
C ASN A 64 2.80 25.91 -2.77
N TRP A 65 3.04 26.20 -1.50
CA TRP A 65 3.94 27.27 -1.06
C TRP A 65 5.40 26.84 -0.98
N TYR A 66 5.68 25.56 -1.15
CA TYR A 66 7.02 24.99 -1.01
C TYR A 66 7.66 24.79 -2.38
N ASN A 67 8.81 25.44 -2.60
CA ASN A 67 9.64 25.14 -3.75
C ASN A 67 10.33 23.78 -3.60
N LEU A 68 10.90 23.30 -4.68
CA LEU A 68 11.53 21.98 -4.74
C LEU A 68 12.67 21.80 -3.72
N GLU A 69 13.49 22.84 -3.56
CA GLU A 69 14.60 22.84 -2.61
C GLU A 69 14.11 22.71 -1.16
N SER A 70 13.04 23.42 -0.80
CA SER A 70 12.42 23.29 0.53
C SER A 70 11.86 21.89 0.78
N GLN A 71 11.31 21.26 -0.26
CA GLN A 71 10.81 19.89 -0.18
C GLN A 71 11.95 18.87 -0.01
N ILE A 72 13.06 19.04 -0.72
CA ILE A 72 14.25 18.18 -0.58
C ILE A 72 14.82 18.32 0.84
N ARG A 73 14.94 19.54 1.36
CA ARG A 73 15.43 19.76 2.74
C ARG A 73 14.50 19.10 3.78
N MET A 74 13.20 19.29 3.65
CA MET A 74 12.21 18.67 4.50
C MET A 74 12.32 17.14 4.47
N GLY A 75 12.37 16.53 3.31
CA GLY A 75 12.49 15.08 3.17
C GLY A 75 13.81 14.55 3.73
N LYS A 76 14.91 15.29 3.58
CA LYS A 76 16.19 14.92 4.17
C LYS A 76 16.14 14.89 5.70
N GLU A 77 15.57 15.92 6.33
CA GLU A 77 15.41 15.98 7.78
C GLU A 77 14.57 14.80 8.30
N PHE A 78 13.47 14.47 7.59
CA PHE A 78 12.66 13.30 7.93
C PHE A 78 13.41 11.99 7.73
N SER A 79 14.14 11.85 6.62
CA SER A 79 14.90 10.62 6.36
C SER A 79 15.94 10.35 7.42
N GLU A 80 16.66 11.37 7.86
CA GLU A 80 17.67 11.29 8.93
C GLU A 80 17.04 10.86 10.26
N GLU A 81 15.83 11.33 10.57
CA GLU A 81 15.14 10.93 11.80
C GLU A 81 14.64 9.48 11.75
N LEU A 82 14.06 9.06 10.62
CA LEU A 82 13.59 7.68 10.43
C LEU A 82 14.75 6.67 10.49
N GLU A 83 15.87 6.99 9.87
CA GLU A 83 17.04 6.13 9.81
C GLU A 83 17.74 5.92 11.17
N LYS A 84 17.46 6.77 12.17
CA LYS A 84 17.94 6.52 13.55
C LYS A 84 17.28 5.30 14.20
N THR A 85 16.07 4.96 13.78
CA THR A 85 15.26 3.92 14.40
C THR A 85 15.03 2.72 13.49
N TRP A 86 15.19 2.88 12.18
CA TRP A 86 14.95 1.83 11.20
C TRP A 86 16.20 1.04 10.87
N ASN A 87 16.06 -0.27 10.82
CA ASN A 87 17.11 -1.14 10.30
C ASN A 87 17.00 -1.18 8.76
N LEU A 88 18.08 -0.83 8.09
CA LEU A 88 18.14 -0.86 6.62
C LEU A 88 18.81 -2.15 6.15
N ILE A 89 18.24 -2.77 5.12
CA ILE A 89 18.87 -3.90 4.42
C ILE A 89 20.00 -3.34 3.54
N SER A 90 21.21 -3.88 3.72
CA SER A 90 22.40 -3.52 2.95
C SER A 90 22.81 -4.60 1.95
N ASP A 91 22.03 -5.66 1.78
CA ASP A 91 22.31 -6.74 0.83
C ASP A 91 22.23 -6.19 -0.61
N PRO A 92 23.33 -6.26 -1.41
CA PRO A 92 23.38 -5.66 -2.74
C PRO A 92 22.33 -6.23 -3.69
N THR A 93 22.06 -7.54 -3.63
CA THR A 93 21.06 -8.18 -4.49
C THR A 93 19.68 -7.55 -4.31
N VAL A 94 19.31 -7.25 -3.06
CA VAL A 94 18.02 -6.65 -2.74
C VAL A 94 18.01 -5.17 -3.08
N THR A 95 19.03 -4.42 -2.64
CA THR A 95 19.05 -2.95 -2.77
C THR A 95 19.22 -2.50 -4.23
N GLU A 96 20.07 -3.16 -5.01
CA GLU A 96 20.26 -2.84 -6.43
C GLU A 96 19.00 -3.13 -7.24
N TYR A 97 18.34 -4.25 -6.96
CA TYR A 97 17.11 -4.61 -7.64
C TYR A 97 15.99 -3.57 -7.36
N VAL A 98 15.72 -3.28 -6.09
CA VAL A 98 14.65 -2.33 -5.71
C VAL A 98 14.95 -0.92 -6.25
N ASN A 99 16.23 -0.52 -6.20
CA ASN A 99 16.65 0.75 -6.80
C ASN A 99 16.45 0.74 -8.33
N THR A 100 16.82 -0.33 -9.03
CA THR A 100 16.64 -0.44 -10.49
C THR A 100 15.17 -0.35 -10.89
N LEU A 101 14.29 -1.09 -10.20
CA LEU A 101 12.86 -1.05 -10.39
C LEU A 101 12.30 0.36 -10.14
N GLY A 102 12.60 0.94 -8.99
CA GLY A 102 12.12 2.26 -8.63
C GLY A 102 12.63 3.37 -9.57
N GLN A 103 13.91 3.36 -9.94
CA GLN A 103 14.47 4.31 -10.90
C GLN A 103 13.84 4.16 -12.31
N ASN A 104 13.45 2.94 -12.70
CA ASN A 104 12.70 2.76 -13.94
C ASN A 104 11.33 3.45 -13.89
N LEU A 105 10.60 3.32 -12.78
CA LEU A 105 9.32 4.00 -12.57
C LEU A 105 9.49 5.52 -12.52
N VAL A 106 10.50 6.03 -11.81
CA VAL A 106 10.80 7.46 -11.73
C VAL A 106 11.07 8.07 -13.12
N ARG A 107 11.87 7.41 -13.97
CA ARG A 107 12.12 7.87 -15.35
C ARG A 107 10.85 7.90 -16.21
N ASN A 108 9.85 7.11 -15.88
CA ASN A 108 8.57 7.06 -16.57
C ASN A 108 7.46 7.81 -15.81
N SER A 109 7.82 8.78 -14.97
CA SER A 109 6.92 9.59 -14.16
C SER A 109 7.09 11.09 -14.42
N ASP A 110 6.27 11.91 -13.73
CA ASP A 110 6.39 13.38 -13.73
C ASP A 110 7.26 13.91 -12.59
N ALA A 111 8.06 13.05 -11.95
CA ALA A 111 8.93 13.46 -10.86
C ALA A 111 10.14 14.27 -11.35
N HIS A 112 10.40 15.41 -10.71
CA HIS A 112 11.51 16.32 -11.02
C HIS A 112 12.60 16.35 -9.96
N VAL A 113 12.61 15.37 -9.06
CA VAL A 113 13.62 15.20 -8.00
C VAL A 113 14.35 13.87 -8.17
N PRO A 114 15.62 13.77 -7.76
CA PRO A 114 16.30 12.50 -7.68
C PRO A 114 15.67 11.63 -6.58
N PHE A 115 15.58 10.33 -6.80
CA PHE A 115 15.11 9.39 -5.78
C PHE A 115 16.27 8.63 -5.15
N ILE A 116 16.24 8.58 -3.80
CA ILE A 116 17.14 7.77 -2.98
C ILE A 116 16.28 6.65 -2.38
N ILE A 117 16.44 5.43 -2.92
CA ILE A 117 15.58 4.31 -2.58
C ILE A 117 16.33 3.36 -1.64
N LYS A 118 15.73 3.06 -0.50
CA LYS A 118 16.30 2.18 0.54
C LYS A 118 15.29 1.11 0.92
N VAL A 119 15.79 -0.05 1.34
CA VAL A 119 14.96 -1.16 1.80
C VAL A 119 15.05 -1.24 3.33
N VAL A 120 13.90 -1.31 3.99
CA VAL A 120 13.78 -1.41 5.44
C VAL A 120 13.58 -2.87 5.82
N ASP A 121 14.33 -3.35 6.82
CA ASP A 121 14.17 -4.67 7.42
C ASP A 121 12.96 -4.65 8.36
N SER A 122 11.79 -4.75 7.77
CA SER A 122 10.50 -4.76 8.46
C SER A 122 9.53 -5.70 7.77
N ASP A 123 8.80 -6.49 8.56
CA ASP A 123 7.73 -7.37 8.08
C ASP A 123 6.43 -6.62 7.75
N ASP A 124 6.35 -5.34 8.13
CA ASP A 124 5.19 -4.50 7.80
C ASP A 124 5.05 -4.34 6.28
N VAL A 125 3.84 -4.51 5.77
CA VAL A 125 3.54 -4.32 4.35
C VAL A 125 3.36 -2.84 4.07
N ASN A 126 4.45 -2.14 3.79
CA ASN A 126 4.42 -0.69 3.60
C ASN A 126 5.53 -0.19 2.68
N ALA A 127 5.32 0.99 2.09
CA ALA A 127 6.32 1.82 1.46
C ALA A 127 6.02 3.28 1.80
N ILE A 128 7.03 4.13 1.86
CA ILE A 128 6.88 5.54 2.20
C ILE A 128 7.81 6.37 1.32
N ALA A 129 7.24 7.29 0.55
CA ALA A 129 7.99 8.29 -0.18
C ALA A 129 7.86 9.67 0.48
N LEU A 130 9.00 10.23 0.89
CA LEU A 130 9.09 11.54 1.50
C LEU A 130 9.30 12.62 0.44
N PRO A 131 9.00 13.89 0.75
CA PRO A 131 9.30 15.01 -0.13
C PRO A 131 10.75 14.98 -0.60
N GLY A 132 11.00 15.38 -1.85
CA GLY A 132 12.35 15.41 -2.40
C GLY A 132 12.93 14.06 -2.80
N GLY A 133 12.13 12.97 -2.76
CA GLY A 133 12.48 11.68 -3.35
C GLY A 133 13.21 10.69 -2.41
N PHE A 134 13.19 10.88 -1.10
CA PHE A 134 13.66 9.87 -0.14
C PHE A 134 12.60 8.77 -0.02
N PHE A 135 12.93 7.55 -0.44
CA PHE A 135 11.95 6.48 -0.62
C PHE A 135 12.37 5.21 0.13
N TYR A 136 11.47 4.68 0.93
CA TYR A 136 11.68 3.50 1.76
C TYR A 136 10.68 2.42 1.41
N VAL A 137 11.16 1.20 1.21
CA VAL A 137 10.36 0.03 0.85
C VAL A 137 10.59 -1.05 1.90
N ASN A 138 9.56 -1.47 2.59
CA ASN A 138 9.68 -2.54 3.59
C ASN A 138 9.83 -3.90 2.92
N ALA A 139 10.65 -4.77 3.51
CA ALA A 139 10.82 -6.14 3.06
C ALA A 139 9.49 -6.92 3.01
N GLY A 140 8.59 -6.68 3.97
CA GLY A 140 7.26 -7.28 4.00
C GLY A 140 6.40 -6.97 2.78
N LEU A 141 6.51 -5.75 2.21
CA LEU A 141 5.84 -5.41 0.96
C LEU A 141 6.38 -6.22 -0.22
N ILE A 142 7.70 -6.33 -0.34
CA ILE A 142 8.36 -7.08 -1.43
C ILE A 142 7.96 -8.56 -1.36
N LEU A 143 7.92 -9.12 -0.16
CA LEU A 143 7.54 -10.51 0.08
C LEU A 143 6.06 -10.78 -0.17
N LEU A 144 5.18 -9.82 0.11
CA LEU A 144 3.75 -9.95 -0.10
C LEU A 144 3.37 -9.88 -1.59
N ALA A 145 4.03 -9.05 -2.38
CA ALA A 145 3.74 -8.93 -3.82
C ALA A 145 3.93 -10.30 -4.51
N ASP A 146 2.96 -10.75 -5.29
CA ASP A 146 3.03 -12.04 -5.99
C ASP A 146 3.95 -11.99 -7.21
N ASN A 147 4.05 -10.82 -7.83
CA ASN A 147 4.89 -10.57 -9.01
C ASN A 147 5.45 -9.13 -9.00
N GLU A 148 6.40 -8.88 -9.90
CA GLU A 148 7.08 -7.58 -10.01
C GLU A 148 6.10 -6.44 -10.34
N ALA A 149 5.08 -6.69 -11.17
CA ALA A 149 4.12 -5.66 -11.56
C ALA A 149 3.26 -5.18 -10.38
N GLU A 150 2.93 -6.05 -9.42
CA GLU A 150 2.25 -5.65 -8.19
C GLU A 150 3.12 -4.73 -7.34
N LEU A 151 4.39 -5.09 -7.15
CA LEU A 151 5.35 -4.23 -6.46
C LEU A 151 5.51 -2.90 -7.18
N ALA A 152 5.69 -2.91 -8.50
CA ALA A 152 5.80 -1.72 -9.33
C ALA A 152 4.56 -0.81 -9.19
N GLY A 153 3.37 -1.39 -9.08
CA GLY A 153 2.13 -0.65 -8.86
C GLY A 153 2.15 0.17 -7.57
N VAL A 154 2.53 -0.45 -6.46
CA VAL A 154 2.63 0.24 -5.16
C VAL A 154 3.73 1.31 -5.19
N LEU A 155 4.90 0.98 -5.74
CA LEU A 155 6.00 1.95 -5.83
C LEU A 155 5.62 3.16 -6.72
N ALA A 156 4.90 2.94 -7.81
CA ALA A 156 4.45 4.02 -8.70
C ALA A 156 3.42 4.95 -8.02
N HIS A 157 2.54 4.40 -7.17
CA HIS A 157 1.63 5.20 -6.34
C HIS A 157 2.40 6.13 -5.40
N GLU A 158 3.43 5.63 -4.72
CA GLU A 158 4.28 6.44 -3.84
C GLU A 158 5.07 7.50 -4.61
N ILE A 159 5.60 7.13 -5.79
CA ILE A 159 6.28 8.09 -6.69
C ILE A 159 5.30 9.18 -7.14
N ALA A 160 4.04 8.86 -7.38
CA ALA A 160 3.03 9.84 -7.75
C ALA A 160 2.76 10.86 -6.63
N HIS A 161 2.80 10.46 -5.36
CA HIS A 161 2.73 11.40 -4.24
C HIS A 161 3.85 12.43 -4.24
N VAL A 162 5.07 12.01 -4.58
CA VAL A 162 6.22 12.92 -4.70
C VAL A 162 6.13 13.79 -5.96
N ALA A 163 5.79 13.19 -7.09
CA ALA A 163 5.67 13.90 -8.37
C ALA A 163 4.60 15.01 -8.31
N ALA A 164 3.47 14.75 -7.66
CA ALA A 164 2.39 15.71 -7.44
C ALA A 164 2.59 16.60 -6.19
N CYS A 165 3.72 16.47 -5.48
CA CYS A 165 4.06 17.27 -4.30
C CYS A 165 2.97 17.24 -3.21
N HIS A 166 2.34 16.08 -2.96
CA HIS A 166 1.17 15.98 -2.09
C HIS A 166 1.46 16.42 -0.65
N VAL A 167 2.64 16.11 -0.08
CA VAL A 167 3.02 16.58 1.27
C VAL A 167 3.09 18.10 1.34
N ALA A 168 3.71 18.74 0.37
CA ALA A 168 3.84 20.19 0.31
C ALA A 168 2.47 20.86 0.12
N ARG A 169 1.63 20.32 -0.75
CA ARG A 169 0.26 20.79 -1.00
C ARG A 169 -0.63 20.62 0.21
N GLU A 170 -0.52 19.49 0.92
CA GLU A 170 -1.27 19.25 2.15
C GLU A 170 -0.83 20.22 3.27
N ASN A 171 0.47 20.46 3.44
CA ASN A 171 0.98 21.43 4.39
C ASN A 171 0.50 22.85 4.06
N THR A 172 0.53 23.25 2.78
CA THR A 172 -0.02 24.54 2.33
C THR A 172 -1.50 24.65 2.68
N ARG A 173 -2.28 23.59 2.43
CA ARG A 173 -3.73 23.56 2.75
C ARG A 173 -3.98 23.71 4.24
N LYS A 174 -3.21 23.01 5.10
CA LYS A 174 -3.30 23.12 6.56
C LYS A 174 -2.94 24.53 7.03
N GLN A 175 -1.90 25.15 6.48
CA GLN A 175 -1.53 26.53 6.81
C GLN A 175 -2.59 27.54 6.39
N LEU A 176 -3.20 27.40 5.21
CA LEU A 176 -4.34 28.22 4.78
C LEU A 176 -5.52 28.10 5.72
N MET A 177 -5.88 26.89 6.15
CA MET A 177 -6.96 26.67 7.10
C MET A 177 -6.66 27.33 8.46
N ASN A 178 -5.43 27.24 8.94
CA ASN A 178 -5.00 27.90 10.18
C ASN A 178 -5.08 29.43 10.06
N LEU A 179 -4.64 30.01 8.94
CA LEU A 179 -4.76 31.46 8.68
C LEU A 179 -6.22 31.91 8.62
N ALA A 180 -7.10 31.11 8.00
CA ALA A 180 -8.52 31.41 7.94
C ALA A 180 -9.22 31.34 9.33
N ALA A 181 -8.67 30.57 10.27
CA ALA A 181 -9.16 30.46 11.64
C ALA A 181 -8.75 31.64 12.55
N ILE A 182 -7.71 32.41 12.18
CA ILE A 182 -7.21 33.53 12.99
C ILE A 182 -8.28 34.55 13.32
N PRO A 183 -9.16 35.02 12.40
CA PRO A 183 -10.22 35.98 12.73
C PRO A 183 -11.20 35.49 13.81
N LEU A 184 -11.44 34.16 13.87
CA LEU A 184 -12.33 33.56 14.88
C LEU A 184 -11.73 33.59 16.28
N VAL A 185 -10.39 33.57 16.39
CA VAL A 185 -9.69 33.67 17.70
C VAL A 185 -9.78 35.07 18.28
N PHE A 186 -9.79 36.10 17.44
CA PHE A 186 -9.93 37.51 17.90
C PHE A 186 -11.32 37.88 18.37
N VAL A 187 -12.34 37.14 17.95
CA VAL A 187 -13.75 37.39 18.37
C VAL A 187 -14.03 36.80 19.77
N GLY A 188 -13.21 35.84 20.25
CA GLY A 188 -13.44 35.09 21.48
C GLY A 188 -12.58 35.44 22.70
N GLY A 189 -11.75 36.47 22.66
CA GLY A 189 -11.03 37.05 23.82
C GLY A 189 -10.29 36.01 24.68
N GLY A 190 -9.08 35.58 24.32
CA GLY A 190 -8.23 34.90 25.31
C GLY A 190 -7.38 33.71 24.86
N ILE A 191 -7.35 33.33 23.59
CA ILE A 191 -6.59 32.14 23.14
C ILE A 191 -5.38 32.52 22.23
N GLY A 192 -4.76 33.68 22.50
CA GLY A 192 -3.65 34.20 21.68
C GLY A 192 -2.31 33.48 21.80
N TYR A 193 -2.14 32.49 22.67
CA TYR A 193 -0.83 31.87 22.94
C TYR A 193 -0.63 30.45 22.36
N ALA A 194 -1.67 29.78 21.95
CA ALA A 194 -1.57 28.38 21.46
C ALA A 194 -1.10 28.24 19.99
N VAL A 195 -1.09 29.32 19.22
CA VAL A 195 -0.78 29.25 17.76
C VAL A 195 0.74 29.33 17.49
N ARG A 196 1.53 29.79 18.44
CA ARG A 196 2.98 30.02 18.23
C ARG A 196 3.84 28.76 18.27
N ASP A 197 3.37 27.69 18.91
CA ASP A 197 4.16 26.47 19.13
C ASP A 197 3.88 25.36 18.08
N ILE A 198 2.94 25.57 17.16
CA ILE A 198 2.57 24.56 16.14
C ILE A 198 3.56 24.51 14.96
N VAL A 199 4.41 25.52 14.81
CA VAL A 199 5.33 25.62 13.65
C VAL A 199 6.61 24.79 13.80
N ALA A 200 6.91 24.27 14.97
CA ALA A 200 8.18 23.60 15.30
C ALA A 200 8.03 22.10 15.61
N MET A 201 6.91 21.46 15.32
CA MET A 201 6.80 20.02 15.52
C MET A 201 7.36 19.28 14.33
N ALA A 202 8.36 18.42 14.60
CA ALA A 202 8.71 17.31 13.73
C ALA A 202 7.39 16.63 13.29
N VAL A 203 7.15 16.59 11.98
CA VAL A 203 5.91 16.04 11.44
C VAL A 203 5.86 14.55 11.78
N PRO A 204 4.98 14.08 12.66
CA PRO A 204 4.87 12.65 12.90
C PRO A 204 4.49 11.92 11.61
N ILE A 205 4.96 10.68 11.44
CA ILE A 205 4.60 9.81 10.30
C ILE A 205 3.08 9.74 10.10
N SER A 206 2.29 9.88 11.18
CA SER A 206 0.83 10.00 11.13
C SER A 206 0.29 11.19 10.32
N LEU A 207 1.12 12.15 9.96
CA LEU A 207 0.76 13.29 9.10
C LEU A 207 0.92 12.99 7.59
N LEU A 208 1.44 11.84 7.22
CA LEU A 208 1.45 11.36 5.84
C LEU A 208 0.07 10.79 5.40
N LYS A 209 -0.97 10.94 6.23
CA LYS A 209 -2.35 10.66 5.79
C LYS A 209 -2.82 11.73 4.84
N PHE A 210 -2.99 11.33 3.60
CA PHE A 210 -3.44 12.23 2.54
C PHE A 210 -4.97 12.32 2.49
N SER A 211 -5.46 13.43 1.95
CA SER A 211 -6.88 13.57 1.64
C SER A 211 -7.29 12.57 0.55
N ARG A 212 -8.58 12.16 0.55
CA ARG A 212 -9.10 11.23 -0.48
C ARG A 212 -8.88 11.72 -1.91
N SER A 213 -8.81 13.04 -2.13
CA SER A 213 -8.54 13.61 -3.45
C SER A 213 -7.10 13.38 -3.88
N PHE A 214 -6.12 13.50 -2.96
CA PHE A 214 -4.72 13.22 -3.23
C PHE A 214 -4.45 11.73 -3.43
N GLU A 215 -5.14 10.89 -2.68
CA GLU A 215 -5.08 9.44 -2.91
C GLU A 215 -5.59 9.05 -4.30
N THR A 216 -6.72 9.63 -4.71
CA THR A 216 -7.28 9.40 -6.05
C THR A 216 -6.38 9.93 -7.17
N GLU A 217 -5.70 11.05 -6.93
CA GLU A 217 -4.73 11.63 -7.86
C GLU A 217 -3.49 10.73 -7.94
N ALA A 218 -3.01 10.20 -6.82
CA ALA A 218 -1.87 9.28 -6.78
C ALA A 218 -2.18 7.93 -7.45
N ASP A 219 -3.39 7.39 -7.27
CA ASP A 219 -3.84 6.19 -8.00
C ASP A 219 -3.78 6.41 -9.51
N PHE A 220 -4.35 7.53 -9.96
CA PHE A 220 -4.42 7.87 -11.37
C PHE A 220 -3.02 8.01 -12.00
N LEU A 221 -2.16 8.82 -11.40
CA LEU A 221 -0.80 9.05 -11.89
C LEU A 221 0.05 7.78 -11.78
N GLY A 222 -0.08 7.04 -10.68
CA GLY A 222 0.65 5.79 -10.48
C GLY A 222 0.33 4.74 -11.55
N LEU A 223 -0.95 4.60 -11.92
CA LEU A 223 -1.38 3.73 -13.01
C LEU A 223 -0.75 4.14 -14.35
N GLU A 224 -0.68 5.43 -14.64
CA GLU A 224 -0.02 5.94 -15.85
C GLU A 224 1.48 5.65 -15.87
N TYR A 225 2.16 5.77 -14.71
CA TYR A 225 3.59 5.51 -14.59
C TYR A 225 3.91 4.02 -14.74
N VAL A 226 3.10 3.15 -14.14
CA VAL A 226 3.18 1.69 -14.31
C VAL A 226 3.03 1.31 -15.78
N TYR A 227 1.98 1.81 -16.44
CA TYR A 227 1.73 1.58 -17.85
C TYR A 227 2.90 2.04 -18.73
N LYS A 228 3.39 3.28 -18.53
CA LYS A 228 4.51 3.83 -19.28
C LYS A 228 5.82 3.08 -19.06
N ALA A 229 6.01 2.50 -17.86
CA ALA A 229 7.15 1.66 -17.54
C ALA A 229 7.05 0.22 -18.12
N GLY A 230 5.94 -0.10 -18.80
CA GLY A 230 5.71 -1.37 -19.48
C GLY A 230 5.14 -2.47 -18.60
N TYR A 231 4.63 -2.16 -17.41
CA TYR A 231 3.96 -3.11 -16.52
C TYR A 231 2.45 -3.12 -16.74
N ASP A 232 1.81 -4.25 -16.38
CA ASP A 232 0.35 -4.36 -16.40
C ASP A 232 -0.29 -3.51 -15.29
N PRO A 233 -1.08 -2.45 -15.63
CA PRO A 233 -1.74 -1.65 -14.60
C PRO A 233 -2.77 -2.42 -13.77
N HIS A 234 -3.30 -3.56 -14.27
CA HIS A 234 -4.23 -4.40 -13.52
C HIS A 234 -3.57 -5.03 -12.29
N ALA A 235 -2.25 -5.21 -12.29
CA ALA A 235 -1.52 -5.72 -11.14
C ALA A 235 -1.67 -4.83 -9.89
N PHE A 236 -1.80 -3.50 -10.06
CA PHE A 236 -2.16 -2.58 -8.99
C PHE A 236 -3.50 -2.94 -8.34
N ILE A 237 -4.52 -3.24 -9.16
CA ILE A 237 -5.85 -3.60 -8.67
C ILE A 237 -5.80 -4.92 -7.91
N THR A 238 -5.20 -5.97 -8.51
CA THR A 238 -5.14 -7.30 -7.91
C THR A 238 -4.40 -7.30 -6.58
N PHE A 239 -3.32 -6.53 -6.46
CA PHE A 239 -2.61 -6.36 -5.20
C PHE A 239 -3.52 -5.82 -4.10
N PHE A 240 -4.22 -4.70 -4.34
CA PHE A 240 -5.06 -4.08 -3.32
C PHE A 240 -6.33 -4.87 -3.00
N GLU A 241 -6.94 -5.56 -3.97
CA GLU A 241 -8.05 -6.48 -3.73
C GLU A 241 -7.63 -7.62 -2.80
N ARG A 242 -6.43 -8.18 -3.02
CA ARG A 242 -5.86 -9.22 -2.15
C ARG A 242 -5.58 -8.70 -0.76
N VAL A 243 -4.97 -7.53 -0.60
CA VAL A 243 -4.74 -6.89 0.70
C VAL A 243 -6.06 -6.68 1.45
N GLN A 244 -7.10 -6.19 0.79
CA GLN A 244 -8.43 -6.04 1.39
C GLN A 244 -9.05 -7.38 1.80
N ALA A 245 -8.89 -8.43 1.00
CA ALA A 245 -9.39 -9.75 1.33
C ALA A 245 -8.67 -10.35 2.55
N MET A 246 -7.35 -10.16 2.64
CA MET A 246 -6.56 -10.59 3.80
C MET A 246 -6.98 -9.87 5.08
N GLU A 247 -7.20 -8.56 5.04
CA GLU A 247 -7.64 -7.76 6.19
C GLU A 247 -9.04 -8.19 6.68
N LYS A 248 -9.97 -8.50 5.77
CA LYS A 248 -11.29 -9.02 6.13
C LYS A 248 -11.22 -10.37 6.85
N ASN A 249 -10.29 -11.24 6.43
CA ASN A 249 -10.14 -12.59 6.98
C ASN A 249 -9.36 -12.62 8.30
N LYS A 250 -8.44 -11.70 8.51
CA LYS A 250 -7.62 -11.57 9.71
C LYS A 250 -7.45 -10.09 10.07
N PRO A 251 -8.44 -9.46 10.72
CA PRO A 251 -8.38 -8.06 11.10
C PRO A 251 -7.16 -7.77 12.00
N GLY A 252 -6.47 -6.69 11.69
CA GLY A 252 -5.32 -6.22 12.47
C GLY A 252 -3.96 -6.80 12.09
N THR A 253 -3.88 -7.82 11.23
CA THR A 253 -2.60 -8.34 10.71
C THR A 253 -1.98 -7.43 9.65
N LEU A 254 -2.82 -6.74 8.89
CA LEU A 254 -2.44 -5.77 7.88
C LEU A 254 -2.93 -4.35 8.22
N ALA A 255 -3.50 -4.15 9.42
CA ALA A 255 -4.09 -2.87 9.84
C ALA A 255 -3.07 -1.71 9.82
N LYS A 256 -1.78 -2.02 9.90
CA LYS A 256 -0.70 -1.05 9.68
C LYS A 256 -0.32 -0.90 8.20
N ALA A 257 -0.67 -1.90 7.37
CA ALA A 257 -0.44 -1.84 5.95
C ALA A 257 -1.34 -0.75 5.37
N PHE A 258 -0.75 0.25 4.77
CA PHE A 258 -1.47 1.35 4.13
C PHE A 258 -2.41 2.17 5.04
N ASP A 259 -2.15 2.19 6.36
CA ASP A 259 -2.87 3.07 7.30
C ASP A 259 -2.74 4.55 6.89
N THR A 260 -1.68 4.88 6.19
CA THR A 260 -1.44 6.20 5.57
C THR A 260 -2.23 6.39 4.27
N HIS A 261 -2.54 5.29 3.54
CA HIS A 261 -3.18 5.28 2.21
C HIS A 261 -4.39 4.33 2.17
N PRO A 262 -5.48 4.58 2.96
CA PRO A 262 -6.57 3.63 3.07
C PRO A 262 -7.25 3.39 1.72
N GLN A 263 -7.17 2.15 1.25
CA GLN A 263 -7.85 1.73 0.03
C GLN A 263 -9.35 1.61 0.28
N THR A 264 -10.14 2.24 -0.57
CA THR A 264 -11.59 2.12 -0.55
C THR A 264 -12.07 1.41 -1.82
N GLY A 265 -13.15 0.64 -1.72
CA GLY A 265 -13.73 -0.01 -2.90
C GLY A 265 -14.05 0.98 -4.03
N GLY A 266 -14.39 2.23 -3.69
CA GLY A 266 -14.62 3.27 -4.67
C GLY A 266 -13.37 3.70 -5.44
N ARG A 267 -12.18 3.70 -4.80
CA ARG A 267 -10.90 3.98 -5.46
C ARG A 267 -10.58 2.89 -6.47
N LEU A 268 -10.69 1.61 -6.08
CA LEU A 268 -10.42 0.48 -6.98
C LEU A 268 -11.34 0.46 -8.20
N VAL A 269 -12.66 0.69 -8.01
CA VAL A 269 -13.61 0.79 -9.13
C VAL A 269 -13.24 1.94 -10.06
N LYS A 270 -12.79 3.07 -9.52
CA LYS A 270 -12.35 4.21 -10.33
C LYS A 270 -11.09 3.85 -11.12
N SER A 271 -10.08 3.27 -10.48
CA SER A 271 -8.84 2.81 -11.12
C SER A 271 -9.11 1.79 -12.24
N GLN A 272 -10.01 0.82 -12.01
CA GLN A 272 -10.44 -0.11 -13.04
C GLN A 272 -11.04 0.59 -14.27
N ARG A 273 -11.90 1.60 -14.05
CA ARG A 273 -12.50 2.38 -15.14
C ARG A 273 -11.43 3.19 -15.89
N GLU A 274 -10.46 3.76 -15.19
CA GLU A 274 -9.36 4.52 -15.79
C GLU A 274 -8.51 3.62 -16.68
N ILE A 275 -8.15 2.42 -16.22
CA ILE A 275 -7.44 1.42 -17.03
C ILE A 275 -8.20 1.13 -18.33
N GLN A 276 -9.50 0.85 -18.23
CA GLN A 276 -10.32 0.48 -19.40
C GLN A 276 -10.52 1.62 -20.41
N THR A 277 -10.45 2.89 -19.94
CA THR A 277 -10.80 4.04 -20.79
C THR A 277 -9.60 4.81 -21.32
N LEU A 278 -8.44 4.75 -20.65
CA LEU A 278 -7.28 5.57 -20.95
C LEU A 278 -6.10 4.76 -21.49
N PHE A 279 -5.96 3.49 -21.10
CA PHE A 279 -4.78 2.72 -21.51
C PHE A 279 -5.12 1.81 -22.69
N PRO A 280 -4.46 1.99 -23.85
CA PRO A 280 -4.48 0.99 -24.91
C PRO A 280 -3.98 -0.34 -24.34
N SER A 281 -4.59 -1.45 -24.74
CA SER A 281 -4.04 -2.77 -24.42
C SER A 281 -2.74 -2.96 -25.17
N GLU A 282 -1.68 -3.27 -24.44
CA GLU A 282 -0.41 -3.66 -25.02
C GLU A 282 -0.42 -5.15 -25.39
N GLU A 283 0.32 -5.54 -26.41
CA GLU A 283 0.46 -6.95 -26.80
C GLU A 283 1.18 -7.76 -25.71
N GLN A 284 2.11 -7.14 -25.00
CA GLN A 284 2.88 -7.76 -23.93
C GLN A 284 3.15 -6.76 -22.81
N TYR A 285 2.69 -7.07 -21.63
CA TYR A 285 3.07 -6.39 -20.38
C TYR A 285 4.14 -7.19 -19.66
N ARG A 286 5.04 -6.49 -18.97
CA ARG A 286 5.91 -7.10 -17.96
C ARG A 286 5.07 -7.40 -16.74
N LEU A 287 4.96 -8.67 -16.37
CA LEU A 287 4.25 -9.10 -15.18
C LEU A 287 5.22 -9.50 -14.07
N ASP A 288 6.22 -10.31 -14.41
CA ASP A 288 7.18 -10.84 -13.45
C ASP A 288 8.57 -11.02 -14.09
N THR A 289 9.60 -11.09 -13.25
CA THR A 289 10.97 -11.33 -13.65
C THR A 289 11.64 -12.40 -12.77
N SER A 290 12.64 -13.07 -13.29
CA SER A 290 13.46 -14.01 -12.53
C SER A 290 14.24 -13.31 -11.40
N GLU A 291 14.63 -12.06 -11.63
CA GLU A 291 15.30 -11.21 -10.64
C GLU A 291 14.41 -10.94 -9.44
N PHE A 292 13.12 -10.65 -9.66
CA PHE A 292 12.16 -10.46 -8.57
C PHE A 292 12.05 -11.70 -7.70
N GLN A 293 11.89 -12.87 -8.31
CA GLN A 293 11.80 -14.15 -7.58
C GLN A 293 13.09 -14.46 -6.82
N HIS A 294 14.26 -14.14 -7.40
CA HIS A 294 15.55 -14.27 -6.74
C HIS A 294 15.66 -13.36 -5.51
N VAL A 295 15.25 -12.11 -5.63
CA VAL A 295 15.22 -11.14 -4.51
C VAL A 295 14.28 -11.59 -3.40
N LYS A 296 13.08 -12.09 -3.71
CA LYS A 296 12.16 -12.66 -2.70
C LYS A 296 12.82 -13.83 -1.95
N SER A 297 13.45 -14.74 -2.67
CA SER A 297 14.16 -15.87 -2.06
C SER A 297 15.29 -15.38 -1.15
N ARG A 298 16.06 -14.39 -1.60
CA ARG A 298 17.14 -13.78 -0.82
C ARG A 298 16.65 -13.12 0.46
N LEU A 299 15.55 -12.37 0.40
CA LEU A 299 14.92 -11.76 1.57
C LEU A 299 14.46 -12.80 2.59
N LEU A 300 13.82 -13.88 2.15
CA LEU A 300 13.42 -14.98 3.03
C LEU A 300 14.63 -15.61 3.74
N ASP A 301 15.75 -15.76 3.06
CA ASP A 301 16.98 -16.30 3.66
C ASP A 301 17.59 -15.33 4.68
N LEU A 302 17.52 -14.01 4.42
CA LEU A 302 17.98 -12.99 5.39
C LEU A 302 17.11 -13.02 6.65
N GLN A 303 15.79 -13.06 6.53
CA GLN A 303 14.86 -13.15 7.65
C GLN A 303 15.06 -14.43 8.48
N LYS A 304 15.24 -15.59 7.84
CA LYS A 304 15.54 -16.84 8.55
C LYS A 304 16.82 -16.72 9.38
N ARG A 305 17.88 -16.11 8.84
CA ARG A 305 19.14 -15.91 9.56
C ARG A 305 18.99 -14.95 10.73
N HIS A 306 18.18 -13.91 10.59
CA HIS A 306 17.87 -12.97 11.66
C HIS A 306 17.15 -13.67 12.82
N ASN A 307 16.08 -14.39 12.53
CA ASN A 307 15.30 -15.16 13.51
C ASN A 307 16.13 -16.22 14.24
N ILE A 308 17.04 -16.90 13.54
CA ILE A 308 17.98 -17.86 14.15
C ILE A 308 18.91 -17.16 15.13
N LYS A 309 19.50 -16.00 14.78
CA LYS A 309 20.37 -15.26 15.68
C LYS A 309 19.66 -14.80 16.95
N GLU A 310 18.42 -14.31 16.83
CA GLU A 310 17.60 -13.92 17.98
C GLU A 310 17.28 -15.11 18.89
N ASP A 311 16.97 -16.28 18.34
CA ASP A 311 16.65 -17.48 19.11
C ASP A 311 17.88 -18.03 19.84
N PHE A 312 19.08 -17.92 19.26
CA PHE A 312 20.35 -18.26 19.93
C PHE A 312 20.76 -17.24 20.97
N GLY A 313 20.35 -15.97 20.87
CA GLY A 313 20.63 -14.91 21.82
C GLY A 313 19.72 -14.92 23.07
N ARG A 314 18.60 -15.64 23.04
CA ARG A 314 17.69 -15.75 24.19
C ARG A 314 18.15 -16.88 25.11
N PRO A 315 18.38 -16.64 26.44
CA PRO A 315 18.67 -17.68 27.40
C PRO A 315 17.49 -18.69 27.44
N LYS A 316 17.69 -19.88 26.92
CA LYS A 316 16.71 -20.97 27.06
C LYS A 316 16.92 -21.60 28.44
N LEU A 317 15.92 -21.54 29.32
CA LEU A 317 15.85 -22.35 30.51
C LEU A 317 15.83 -23.83 30.08
N ARG A 318 17.00 -24.49 30.18
CA ARG A 318 17.11 -25.91 29.93
C ARG A 318 16.41 -26.61 31.07
N ARG A 319 15.20 -27.15 30.82
CA ARG A 319 14.57 -28.09 31.74
C ARG A 319 15.42 -29.35 31.72
N ASN A 320 16.19 -29.59 32.79
CA ASN A 320 16.86 -30.87 32.96
C ASN A 320 15.74 -31.91 33.19
N ILE A 321 15.40 -32.65 32.15
CA ILE A 321 14.67 -33.90 32.29
C ILE A 321 15.75 -34.93 32.62
N THR A 322 15.96 -35.15 33.90
CA THR A 322 16.65 -36.34 34.39
C THR A 322 15.66 -37.50 34.19
N THR A 323 15.83 -38.24 33.13
CA THR A 323 15.26 -39.59 32.99
C THR A 323 16.06 -40.51 33.92
N THR A 324 15.61 -40.66 35.13
CA THR A 324 15.89 -41.85 35.95
C THR A 324 14.58 -42.58 36.08
N GLY A 325 14.59 -43.83 35.62
CA GLY A 325 13.50 -44.75 35.80
C GLY A 325 13.29 -45.10 37.25
N ASP A 326 12.09 -45.62 37.48
CA ASP A 326 11.62 -46.46 38.57
C ASP A 326 11.09 -45.79 39.83
N GLU A 327 9.86 -46.18 40.07
CA GLU A 327 9.02 -46.34 41.26
C GLU A 327 8.26 -45.12 41.80
N PRO A 328 6.95 -45.35 42.15
CA PRO A 328 6.10 -44.32 42.69
C PRO A 328 6.28 -44.25 44.22
N ASP A 329 6.93 -43.18 44.69
CA ASP A 329 6.87 -42.86 46.14
C ASP A 329 5.91 -41.68 46.35
N ASN A 330 4.91 -42.02 47.19
CA ASN A 330 3.87 -41.16 47.67
C ASN A 330 4.43 -40.37 48.85
N SER A 331 4.97 -39.16 48.62
CA SER A 331 5.22 -38.23 49.72
C SER A 331 4.90 -36.81 49.29
N ASP A 332 3.97 -36.20 50.03
CA ASP A 332 3.60 -34.79 50.00
C ASP A 332 4.84 -33.90 50.11
N GLY A 333 5.33 -33.37 48.97
CA GLY A 333 6.47 -32.46 48.94
C GLY A 333 6.01 -31.02 48.81
N GLU A 334 6.19 -30.25 49.89
CA GLU A 334 5.94 -28.84 50.01
C GLU A 334 6.49 -28.03 48.82
N ARG A 335 5.67 -27.12 48.29
CA ARG A 335 6.08 -26.12 47.32
C ARG A 335 7.13 -25.21 47.94
N PRO A 336 8.25 -24.91 47.25
CA PRO A 336 9.21 -23.93 47.74
C PRO A 336 8.58 -22.52 47.77
N THR A 337 8.48 -21.96 48.97
CA THR A 337 8.08 -20.58 49.22
C THR A 337 9.31 -19.68 49.18
N LEU A 338 9.27 -18.61 48.39
CA LEU A 338 10.27 -17.52 48.41
C LEU A 338 10.21 -16.80 49.75
N LYS A 339 11.23 -16.96 50.60
CA LYS A 339 11.42 -16.13 51.81
C LYS A 339 11.88 -14.75 51.41
N ARG A 340 11.10 -13.74 51.80
CA ARG A 340 11.47 -12.32 51.72
C ARG A 340 12.63 -12.10 52.69
N ARG A 341 13.72 -11.48 52.25
CA ARG A 341 14.85 -11.09 53.07
C ARG A 341 14.46 -9.83 53.78
N ASP A 342 14.16 -9.91 55.07
CA ASP A 342 13.91 -8.76 55.92
C ASP A 342 15.20 -7.99 56.12
N GLY A 343 15.18 -6.68 55.76
CA GLY A 343 16.27 -5.77 56.02
C GLY A 343 16.33 -5.43 57.54
N THR A 344 17.39 -5.77 58.17
CA THR A 344 17.74 -5.25 59.49
C THR A 344 18.26 -3.81 59.34
N GLN A 345 17.57 -2.87 59.99
CA GLN A 345 18.13 -1.58 60.37
C GLN A 345 19.28 -1.81 61.36
N VAL A 346 20.36 -1.08 61.19
CA VAL A 346 21.38 -0.86 62.22
C VAL A 346 21.46 0.63 62.44
N ASP A 347 21.49 1.02 63.72
CA ASP A 347 21.48 2.33 64.35
C ASP A 347 22.36 3.43 63.70
#